data_793377e24e2e197a16b003a96be2f4bf
#
_entry.id   793377e24e2e197a16b003a96be2f4bf
#
_cell.length_a   1.000
_cell.length_b   1.000
_cell.length_c   1.000
_cell.angle_alpha   90.00
_cell.angle_beta   90.00
_cell.angle_gamma   90.00
#
_symmetry.space_group_name_H-M   'P 1'
#
loop_
_entity.id
_entity.type
_entity.pdbx_description
1 polymer ?
#
loop_
_entity_poly.entity_id
_entity_poly.type
_entity_poly.pdbx_seq_one_letter_code
_entity_poly.pdbx_strand_id
1 'polypeptide(L)'
;MKWSAIENIEIQYRLMQVKGIGNVQANKILNSLDKIGKTKELEQALYAILKPAQQDSFQEAMWCHDKDNYSWKYLSIMDENYPKDLKLFLGNNTPPVLTYKGNLELLKKAKIGISGSRKVSEKGIRITQDCVEQLVKNEYCIVSGYASGVDETAHQTALINGGTTIIVLPEGMSHFSIKRDYQPMWDWNRVLVISQYFPEDKWMVSRAMLRNQTIIGLSDAMIVVEAGETGGSFDAGMQSIQKGKTLFVPQYAQVPTSATGNNLLIQRGASPIKMRRETQRANLQELYEKMNKKKQTYYSNYYTPLFASSVHEDELSYGKK
;
A
#
# COMPACT_ATOMS: atom_id res chain seq x y z
N MET A 1 27.76 -9.86 8.84
CA MET A 1 27.61 -10.09 7.39
C MET A 1 26.13 -10.08 7.09
N LYS A 2 25.65 -9.17 6.24
CA LYS A 2 24.27 -9.19 5.77
C LYS A 2 24.12 -10.37 4.84
N TRP A 3 23.04 -11.11 4.95
CA TRP A 3 22.61 -12.16 4.04
C TRP A 3 22.64 -11.68 2.59
N SER A 4 22.87 -12.55 1.62
CA SER A 4 22.58 -12.17 0.25
C SER A 4 21.05 -11.98 0.14
N ALA A 5 20.62 -10.93 -0.51
CA ALA A 5 19.19 -10.62 -0.62
C ALA A 5 18.40 -11.77 -1.29
N ILE A 6 19.05 -12.57 -2.12
CA ILE A 6 18.44 -13.69 -2.86
C ILE A 6 18.17 -14.89 -1.95
N GLU A 7 19.12 -15.29 -1.10
CA GLU A 7 18.96 -16.44 -0.20
C GLU A 7 17.86 -16.21 0.83
N ASN A 8 17.71 -14.97 1.28
CA ASN A 8 16.62 -14.57 2.16
C ASN A 8 15.24 -14.73 1.54
N ILE A 9 15.09 -14.33 0.28
CA ILE A 9 13.82 -14.37 -0.42
C ILE A 9 13.40 -15.83 -0.67
N GLU A 10 14.34 -16.71 -1.05
CA GLU A 10 14.06 -18.11 -1.26
C GLU A 10 13.52 -18.80 -0.01
N ILE A 11 14.20 -18.65 1.12
CA ILE A 11 13.76 -19.23 2.39
C ILE A 11 12.39 -18.70 2.79
N GLN A 12 12.17 -17.40 2.68
CA GLN A 12 10.88 -16.78 3.00
C GLN A 12 9.77 -17.29 2.08
N TYR A 13 10.05 -17.37 0.79
CA TYR A 13 9.09 -17.83 -0.21
C TYR A 13 8.72 -19.32 0.01
N ARG A 14 9.70 -20.19 0.26
CA ARG A 14 9.48 -21.60 0.58
C ARG A 14 8.72 -21.76 1.90
N LEU A 15 9.06 -20.98 2.92
CA LEU A 15 8.39 -21.00 4.21
C LEU A 15 6.89 -20.65 4.09
N MET A 16 6.53 -19.71 3.23
CA MET A 16 5.13 -19.33 2.97
C MET A 16 4.32 -20.44 2.26
N GLN A 17 4.97 -21.40 1.58
CA GLN A 17 4.32 -22.54 0.95
C GLN A 17 4.02 -23.66 1.95
N VAL A 18 4.64 -23.65 3.12
CA VAL A 18 4.47 -24.70 4.13
C VAL A 18 3.05 -24.72 4.65
N LYS A 19 2.41 -25.88 4.60
CA LYS A 19 1.04 -26.07 5.09
C LYS A 19 0.91 -25.65 6.56
N GLY A 20 -0.03 -24.77 6.84
CA GLY A 20 -0.30 -24.24 8.18
C GLY A 20 0.60 -23.08 8.60
N ILE A 21 1.47 -22.57 7.73
CA ILE A 21 2.26 -21.36 7.96
C ILE A 21 1.66 -20.22 7.12
N GLY A 22 0.95 -19.30 7.78
CA GLY A 22 0.53 -18.03 7.19
C GLY A 22 1.48 -16.89 7.58
N ASN A 23 1.21 -15.67 7.13
CA ASN A 23 2.07 -14.49 7.35
C ASN A 23 2.49 -14.32 8.83
N VAL A 24 1.56 -14.46 9.78
CA VAL A 24 1.85 -14.29 11.22
C VAL A 24 2.89 -15.30 11.71
N GLN A 25 2.73 -16.57 11.35
CA GLN A 25 3.66 -17.62 11.75
C GLN A 25 5.00 -17.48 11.04
N ALA A 26 4.98 -17.18 9.74
CA ALA A 26 6.18 -16.92 8.97
C ALA A 26 7.00 -15.77 9.57
N ASN A 27 6.37 -14.64 9.88
CA ASN A 27 7.04 -13.49 10.49
C ASN A 27 7.61 -13.80 11.88
N LYS A 28 6.92 -14.59 12.71
CA LYS A 28 7.45 -15.04 14.00
C LYS A 28 8.72 -15.88 13.81
N ILE A 29 8.71 -16.82 12.88
CA ILE A 29 9.86 -17.67 12.56
C ILE A 29 11.02 -16.79 12.04
N LEU A 30 10.77 -15.93 11.06
CA LEU A 30 11.78 -15.05 10.48
C LEU A 30 12.43 -14.14 11.53
N ASN A 31 11.63 -13.54 12.43
CA ASN A 31 12.15 -12.72 13.52
C ASN A 31 13.01 -13.53 14.50
N SER A 32 12.75 -14.81 14.71
CA SER A 32 13.59 -15.66 15.55
C SER A 32 14.91 -16.04 14.88
N LEU A 33 14.92 -16.07 13.55
CA LEU A 33 16.10 -16.38 12.74
C LEU A 33 16.98 -15.16 12.43
N ASP A 34 16.48 -13.94 12.57
CA ASP A 34 17.20 -12.70 12.23
C ASP A 34 18.52 -12.52 13.02
N LYS A 35 18.67 -13.24 14.12
CA LYS A 35 19.89 -13.26 14.94
C LYS A 35 20.96 -14.25 14.45
N ILE A 36 20.65 -15.06 13.43
CA ILE A 36 21.52 -16.13 12.93
C ILE A 36 22.20 -15.67 11.65
N GLY A 37 23.52 -15.58 11.66
CA GLY A 37 24.31 -14.84 10.65
C GLY A 37 24.71 -15.58 9.36
N LYS A 38 24.37 -16.89 9.13
CA LYS A 38 24.84 -17.68 7.97
C LYS A 38 23.75 -18.57 7.39
N THR A 39 23.68 -18.70 6.06
CA THR A 39 22.62 -19.39 5.31
C THR A 39 22.47 -20.88 5.67
N LYS A 40 23.57 -21.63 5.80
CA LYS A 40 23.51 -23.06 6.20
C LYS A 40 23.03 -23.25 7.65
N GLU A 41 23.44 -22.37 8.54
CA GLU A 41 22.97 -22.36 9.93
C GLU A 41 21.49 -22.02 10.03
N LEU A 42 20.96 -21.27 9.06
CA LEU A 42 19.57 -20.87 8.98
C LEU A 42 18.62 -21.96 8.57
N GLU A 43 18.92 -22.72 7.52
CA GLU A 43 18.11 -23.87 7.19
C GLU A 43 18.08 -24.87 8.35
N GLN A 44 19.21 -25.13 9.00
CA GLN A 44 19.27 -25.98 10.18
C GLN A 44 18.43 -25.40 11.33
N ALA A 45 18.55 -24.10 11.61
CA ALA A 45 17.75 -23.43 12.64
C ALA A 45 16.26 -23.38 12.29
N LEU A 46 15.92 -23.18 11.03
CA LEU A 46 14.55 -23.28 10.54
C LEU A 46 13.98 -24.67 10.74
N TYR A 47 14.74 -25.70 10.37
CA TYR A 47 14.35 -27.09 10.59
C TYR A 47 14.10 -27.40 12.07
N ALA A 48 14.92 -26.87 12.99
CA ALA A 48 14.73 -27.05 14.43
C ALA A 48 13.45 -26.41 14.96
N ILE A 49 12.94 -25.36 14.30
CA ILE A 49 11.70 -24.67 14.68
C ILE A 49 10.45 -25.33 14.09
N LEU A 50 10.57 -25.92 12.88
CA LEU A 50 9.46 -26.53 12.16
C LEU A 50 9.11 -27.90 12.77
N LYS A 51 7.80 -28.20 12.83
CA LYS A 51 7.31 -29.53 13.16
C LYS A 51 7.68 -30.53 12.05
N PRO A 52 7.80 -31.85 12.32
CA PRO A 52 8.21 -32.84 11.31
C PRO A 52 7.41 -32.72 9.99
N ALA A 53 6.08 -32.71 10.04
CA ALA A 53 5.24 -32.54 8.84
C ALA A 53 5.43 -31.20 8.10
N GLN A 54 5.91 -30.16 8.80
CA GLN A 54 6.26 -28.88 8.19
C GLN A 54 7.66 -28.89 7.58
N GLN A 55 8.57 -29.69 8.12
CA GLN A 55 9.90 -29.92 7.56
C GLN A 55 9.79 -30.60 6.19
N ASP A 56 8.97 -31.67 6.10
CA ASP A 56 8.69 -32.35 4.82
C ASP A 56 8.09 -31.37 3.80
N SER A 57 7.07 -30.62 4.22
CA SER A 57 6.43 -29.61 3.36
C SER A 57 7.38 -28.49 2.92
N PHE A 58 8.35 -28.10 3.76
CA PHE A 58 9.37 -27.14 3.40
C PHE A 58 10.40 -27.71 2.41
N GLN A 59 10.75 -28.97 2.51
CA GLN A 59 11.61 -29.65 1.54
C GLN A 59 10.95 -29.74 0.16
N GLU A 60 9.66 -30.03 0.12
CA GLU A 60 8.87 -30.09 -1.11
C GLU A 60 8.60 -28.71 -1.72
N ALA A 61 8.68 -27.64 -0.91
CA ALA A 61 8.43 -26.28 -1.37
C ALA A 61 9.47 -25.84 -2.40
N MET A 62 9.00 -25.49 -3.59
CA MET A 62 9.86 -25.14 -4.72
C MET A 62 10.08 -23.64 -4.79
N TRP A 63 11.33 -23.25 -5.00
CA TRP A 63 11.71 -21.91 -5.41
C TRP A 63 11.93 -21.90 -6.92
N CYS A 64 10.92 -21.45 -7.65
CA CYS A 64 11.03 -21.28 -9.09
C CYS A 64 11.48 -19.84 -9.39
N HIS A 65 12.78 -19.59 -9.30
CA HIS A 65 13.37 -18.34 -9.78
C HIS A 65 14.25 -18.64 -10.98
N ASP A 66 13.63 -18.70 -12.13
CA ASP A 66 14.35 -18.61 -13.39
C ASP A 66 14.64 -17.13 -13.66
N LYS A 67 15.88 -16.72 -13.33
CA LYS A 67 16.33 -15.30 -13.40
C LYS A 67 16.15 -14.69 -14.79
N ASP A 68 16.07 -15.51 -15.83
CA ASP A 68 16.06 -15.08 -17.23
C ASP A 68 14.66 -15.03 -17.85
N ASN A 69 13.65 -15.67 -17.22
CA ASN A 69 12.31 -15.85 -17.80
C ASN A 69 11.19 -15.02 -17.15
N TYR A 70 11.37 -14.51 -15.92
CA TYR A 70 10.31 -13.74 -15.27
C TYR A 70 10.53 -12.24 -15.38
N SER A 71 9.49 -11.55 -15.83
CA SER A 71 9.49 -10.08 -15.97
C SER A 71 9.25 -9.32 -14.66
N TRP A 72 9.19 -10.02 -13.51
CA TRP A 72 8.98 -9.44 -12.16
C TRP A 72 10.12 -9.79 -11.22
N LYS A 73 10.17 -9.07 -10.11
CA LYS A 73 11.17 -9.21 -9.04
C LYS A 73 10.45 -9.48 -7.71
N TYR A 74 11.23 -9.87 -6.71
CA TYR A 74 10.75 -10.11 -5.35
C TYR A 74 11.29 -9.06 -4.40
N LEU A 75 10.51 -8.71 -3.37
CA LEU A 75 10.85 -7.77 -2.31
C LEU A 75 10.58 -8.44 -0.96
N SER A 76 11.65 -8.72 -0.22
CA SER A 76 11.60 -9.34 1.11
C SER A 76 11.17 -8.31 2.16
N ILE A 77 10.43 -8.75 3.18
CA ILE A 77 10.13 -7.94 4.37
C ILE A 77 11.40 -7.45 5.09
N MET A 78 12.52 -8.12 4.91
CA MET A 78 13.83 -7.75 5.48
C MET A 78 14.58 -6.73 4.62
N ASP A 79 14.11 -6.43 3.41
CA ASP A 79 14.70 -5.43 2.52
C ASP A 79 14.43 -4.00 3.06
N GLU A 80 15.42 -3.13 2.94
CA GLU A 80 15.29 -1.73 3.36
C GLU A 80 14.27 -0.94 2.54
N ASN A 81 14.02 -1.36 1.29
CA ASN A 81 13.02 -0.78 0.40
C ASN A 81 11.60 -1.31 0.66
N TYR A 82 11.44 -2.31 1.55
CA TYR A 82 10.09 -2.79 1.88
C TYR A 82 9.28 -1.69 2.57
N PRO A 83 8.00 -1.45 2.17
CA PRO A 83 7.23 -0.32 2.66
C PRO A 83 7.05 -0.34 4.18
N LYS A 84 7.67 0.61 4.88
CA LYS A 84 7.57 0.72 6.35
C LYS A 84 6.14 0.95 6.82
N ASP A 85 5.38 1.79 6.08
CA ASP A 85 3.98 2.06 6.38
C ASP A 85 3.12 0.81 6.30
N LEU A 86 3.40 -0.09 5.36
CA LEU A 86 2.72 -1.37 5.23
C LEU A 86 3.01 -2.29 6.42
N LYS A 87 4.28 -2.36 6.85
CA LYS A 87 4.67 -3.11 8.06
C LYS A 87 3.96 -2.61 9.31
N LEU A 88 3.94 -1.29 9.50
CA LEU A 88 3.27 -0.66 10.64
C LEU A 88 1.75 -0.92 10.62
N PHE A 89 1.14 -0.85 9.45
CA PHE A 89 -0.30 -1.03 9.30
C PHE A 89 -0.75 -2.49 9.48
N LEU A 90 -0.01 -3.45 8.94
CA LEU A 90 -0.36 -4.87 8.99
C LEU A 90 0.25 -5.60 10.20
N GLY A 91 1.31 -5.09 10.79
CA GLY A 91 2.02 -5.72 11.89
C GLY A 91 2.45 -7.15 11.53
N ASN A 92 2.10 -8.11 12.38
CA ASN A 92 2.43 -9.52 12.15
C ASN A 92 1.76 -10.14 10.91
N ASN A 93 0.72 -9.50 10.35
CA ASN A 93 0.05 -9.95 9.12
C ASN A 93 0.75 -9.46 7.84
N THR A 94 1.85 -8.71 7.96
CA THR A 94 2.60 -8.22 6.81
C THR A 94 3.07 -9.40 5.95
N PRO A 95 2.85 -9.37 4.60
CA PRO A 95 3.38 -10.40 3.72
C PRO A 95 4.91 -10.44 3.81
N PRO A 96 5.53 -11.60 4.07
CA PRO A 96 6.99 -11.72 4.13
C PRO A 96 7.67 -11.40 2.81
N VAL A 97 6.99 -11.68 1.69
CA VAL A 97 7.48 -11.43 0.33
C VAL A 97 6.39 -10.75 -0.48
N LEU A 98 6.78 -9.73 -1.24
CA LEU A 98 5.99 -9.15 -2.31
C LEU A 98 6.65 -9.45 -3.66
N THR A 99 5.86 -9.75 -4.68
CA THR A 99 6.32 -9.70 -6.07
C THR A 99 6.03 -8.32 -6.65
N TYR A 100 6.93 -7.80 -7.50
CA TYR A 100 6.73 -6.49 -8.12
C TYR A 100 7.30 -6.40 -9.52
N LYS A 101 6.73 -5.49 -10.32
CA LYS A 101 7.22 -5.08 -11.64
C LYS A 101 7.07 -3.58 -11.82
N GLY A 102 8.07 -2.92 -12.38
CA GLY A 102 8.08 -1.47 -12.61
C GLY A 102 8.93 -0.71 -11.60
N ASN A 103 8.58 0.54 -11.35
CA ASN A 103 9.39 1.48 -10.59
C ASN A 103 9.18 1.38 -9.07
N LEU A 104 10.11 0.73 -8.37
CA LEU A 104 10.06 0.55 -6.92
C LEU A 104 10.16 1.88 -6.14
N GLU A 105 10.77 2.93 -6.71
CA GLU A 105 10.90 4.25 -6.06
C GLU A 105 9.55 4.90 -5.77
N LEU A 106 8.48 4.47 -6.45
CA LEU A 106 7.13 4.96 -6.19
C LEU A 106 6.66 4.63 -4.77
N LEU A 107 7.22 3.62 -4.12
CA LEU A 107 6.93 3.31 -2.72
C LEU A 107 7.38 4.41 -1.75
N LYS A 108 8.33 5.27 -2.15
CA LYS A 108 8.84 6.38 -1.34
C LYS A 108 8.03 7.68 -1.48
N LYS A 109 7.16 7.77 -2.52
CA LYS A 109 6.33 8.95 -2.74
C LYS A 109 5.20 9.06 -1.71
N ALA A 110 4.66 10.27 -1.53
CA ALA A 110 3.38 10.47 -0.86
C ALA A 110 2.27 9.82 -1.72
N LYS A 111 1.38 9.04 -1.08
CA LYS A 111 0.45 8.13 -1.77
C LYS A 111 -0.97 8.28 -1.27
N ILE A 112 -1.92 8.39 -2.20
CA ILE A 112 -3.34 8.37 -1.87
C ILE A 112 -3.97 7.12 -2.47
N GLY A 113 -4.62 6.33 -1.61
CA GLY A 113 -5.37 5.16 -2.01
C GLY A 113 -6.75 5.54 -2.56
N ILE A 114 -7.12 4.98 -3.69
CA ILE A 114 -8.43 5.17 -4.30
C ILE A 114 -9.12 3.80 -4.34
N SER A 115 -10.38 3.75 -3.90
CA SER A 115 -11.22 2.56 -3.99
C SER A 115 -12.66 2.95 -4.28
N GLY A 116 -13.44 2.02 -4.83
CA GLY A 116 -14.85 2.27 -5.07
C GLY A 116 -15.54 1.19 -5.90
N SER A 117 -16.76 1.47 -6.28
CA SER A 117 -17.62 0.55 -7.00
C SER A 117 -17.04 0.13 -8.35
N ARG A 118 -17.14 -1.16 -8.66
CA ARG A 118 -16.90 -1.67 -10.02
C ARG A 118 -17.97 -1.24 -11.02
N LYS A 119 -19.18 -0.95 -10.49
CA LYS A 119 -20.33 -0.41 -11.24
C LYS A 119 -20.56 1.05 -10.82
N VAL A 120 -19.52 1.87 -10.98
CA VAL A 120 -19.52 3.27 -10.61
C VAL A 120 -20.46 4.07 -11.51
N SER A 121 -21.16 5.08 -10.95
CA SER A 121 -22.00 6.01 -11.72
C SER A 121 -21.13 6.95 -12.57
N GLU A 122 -21.71 7.54 -13.63
CA GLU A 122 -21.02 8.57 -14.42
C GLU A 122 -20.54 9.74 -13.54
N LYS A 123 -21.31 10.09 -12.52
CA LYS A 123 -20.93 11.13 -11.56
C LYS A 123 -19.73 10.68 -10.74
N GLY A 124 -19.69 9.41 -10.31
CA GLY A 124 -18.56 8.82 -9.61
C GLY A 124 -17.30 8.77 -10.47
N ILE A 125 -17.43 8.45 -11.77
CA ILE A 125 -16.31 8.53 -12.73
C ILE A 125 -15.74 9.96 -12.76
N ARG A 126 -16.59 10.99 -12.96
CA ARG A 126 -16.16 12.39 -12.99
C ARG A 126 -15.50 12.83 -11.69
N ILE A 127 -16.05 12.43 -10.54
CA ILE A 127 -15.44 12.73 -9.24
C ILE A 127 -14.08 12.03 -9.09
N THR A 128 -13.96 10.78 -9.53
CA THR A 128 -12.67 10.05 -9.50
C THR A 128 -11.64 10.78 -10.35
N GLN A 129 -11.98 11.14 -11.59
CA GLN A 129 -11.11 11.88 -12.49
C GLN A 129 -10.67 13.21 -11.88
N ASP A 130 -11.60 14.01 -11.37
CA ASP A 130 -11.30 15.29 -10.77
C ASP A 130 -10.41 15.18 -9.53
N CYS A 131 -10.69 14.23 -8.64
CA CYS A 131 -9.83 13.99 -7.47
C CYS A 131 -8.43 13.59 -7.90
N VAL A 132 -8.29 12.64 -8.83
CA VAL A 132 -6.99 12.14 -9.28
C VAL A 132 -6.19 13.22 -10.01
N GLU A 133 -6.81 14.02 -10.89
CA GLU A 133 -6.15 15.16 -11.52
C GLU A 133 -5.56 16.13 -10.50
N GLN A 134 -6.34 16.48 -9.47
CA GLN A 134 -5.88 17.38 -8.41
C GLN A 134 -4.73 16.75 -7.60
N LEU A 135 -4.81 15.45 -7.31
CA LEU A 135 -3.77 14.72 -6.57
C LEU A 135 -2.47 14.62 -7.39
N VAL A 136 -2.56 14.32 -8.68
CA VAL A 136 -1.40 14.26 -9.58
C VAL A 136 -0.71 15.62 -9.69
N LYS A 137 -1.46 16.72 -9.80
CA LYS A 137 -0.92 18.09 -9.80
C LYS A 137 -0.16 18.44 -8.51
N ASN A 138 -0.50 17.78 -7.40
CA ASN A 138 0.17 17.90 -6.11
C ASN A 138 1.17 16.75 -5.86
N GLU A 139 1.62 16.08 -6.91
CA GLU A 139 2.68 15.04 -6.93
C GLU A 139 2.38 13.77 -6.13
N TYR A 140 1.11 13.54 -5.74
CA TYR A 140 0.73 12.28 -5.10
C TYR A 140 0.73 11.12 -6.08
N CYS A 141 1.27 9.99 -5.65
CA CYS A 141 1.14 8.72 -6.34
C CYS A 141 -0.22 8.08 -5.99
N ILE A 142 -0.92 7.57 -6.99
CA ILE A 142 -2.21 6.91 -6.81
C ILE A 142 -2.01 5.44 -6.52
N VAL A 143 -2.64 4.92 -5.46
CA VAL A 143 -2.62 3.49 -5.12
C VAL A 143 -4.02 2.93 -5.28
N SER A 144 -4.20 1.88 -6.07
CA SER A 144 -5.50 1.24 -6.22
C SER A 144 -5.35 -0.24 -6.59
N GLY A 145 -6.50 -0.91 -6.77
CA GLY A 145 -6.55 -2.26 -7.31
C GLY A 145 -6.36 -2.30 -8.82
N TYR A 146 -6.91 -3.31 -9.46
CA TYR A 146 -6.92 -3.40 -10.92
C TYR A 146 -8.31 -3.81 -11.42
N ALA A 147 -9.34 -3.46 -10.64
CA ALA A 147 -10.73 -3.74 -10.97
C ALA A 147 -11.26 -2.72 -11.98
N SER A 148 -12.37 -3.05 -12.65
CA SER A 148 -13.14 -2.08 -13.42
C SER A 148 -13.72 -0.97 -12.55
N GLY A 149 -14.21 0.10 -13.16
CA GLY A 149 -14.87 1.21 -12.49
C GLY A 149 -13.89 2.19 -11.83
N VAL A 150 -14.01 2.42 -10.52
CA VAL A 150 -13.22 3.44 -9.82
C VAL A 150 -11.72 3.19 -9.92
N ASP A 151 -11.25 1.95 -9.68
CA ASP A 151 -9.83 1.62 -9.72
C ASP A 151 -9.23 1.92 -11.12
N GLU A 152 -9.93 1.46 -12.16
CA GLU A 152 -9.53 1.67 -13.56
C GLU A 152 -9.49 3.16 -13.91
N THR A 153 -10.55 3.90 -13.59
CA THR A 153 -10.61 5.35 -13.79
C THR A 153 -9.46 6.06 -13.08
N ALA A 154 -9.15 5.67 -11.85
CA ALA A 154 -8.08 6.29 -11.06
C ALA A 154 -6.70 6.10 -11.70
N HIS A 155 -6.37 4.87 -12.13
CA HIS A 155 -5.09 4.60 -12.78
C HIS A 155 -4.96 5.30 -14.14
N GLN A 156 -6.00 5.20 -14.98
CA GLN A 156 -5.99 5.85 -16.30
C GLN A 156 -5.84 7.37 -16.16
N THR A 157 -6.63 7.99 -15.28
CA THR A 157 -6.54 9.44 -15.04
C THR A 157 -5.14 9.86 -14.55
N ALA A 158 -4.54 9.07 -13.64
CA ALA A 158 -3.19 9.34 -13.17
C ALA A 158 -2.18 9.32 -14.33
N LEU A 159 -2.21 8.29 -15.16
CA LEU A 159 -1.27 8.14 -16.26
C LEU A 159 -1.47 9.16 -17.39
N ILE A 160 -2.72 9.48 -17.76
CA ILE A 160 -3.05 10.50 -18.77
C ILE A 160 -2.54 11.88 -18.34
N ASN A 161 -2.62 12.19 -17.05
CA ASN A 161 -2.16 13.48 -16.51
C ASN A 161 -0.66 13.49 -16.14
N GLY A 162 0.13 12.54 -16.62
CA GLY A 162 1.59 12.48 -16.36
C GLY A 162 1.96 12.03 -14.94
N GLY A 163 1.00 11.59 -14.14
CA GLY A 163 1.19 11.12 -12.77
C GLY A 163 1.77 9.72 -12.65
N THR A 164 1.89 9.25 -11.43
CA THR A 164 2.43 7.95 -11.08
C THR A 164 1.39 7.10 -10.35
N THR A 165 1.50 5.77 -10.49
CA THR A 165 0.51 4.88 -9.89
C THR A 165 1.10 3.55 -9.43
N ILE A 166 0.53 3.00 -8.34
CA ILE A 166 0.83 1.68 -7.80
C ILE A 166 -0.43 0.81 -7.92
N ILE A 167 -0.30 -0.27 -8.66
CA ILE A 167 -1.35 -1.27 -8.85
C ILE A 167 -1.09 -2.42 -7.87
N VAL A 168 -2.06 -2.72 -7.01
CA VAL A 168 -1.99 -3.86 -6.10
C VAL A 168 -2.90 -4.96 -6.63
N LEU A 169 -2.33 -6.11 -6.99
CA LEU A 169 -3.08 -7.21 -7.59
C LEU A 169 -3.77 -8.08 -6.53
N PRO A 170 -4.97 -8.62 -6.83
CA PRO A 170 -5.65 -9.62 -6.00
C PRO A 170 -5.26 -11.07 -6.34
N GLU A 171 -4.25 -11.23 -7.19
CA GLU A 171 -3.77 -12.49 -7.77
C GLU A 171 -2.25 -12.44 -7.95
N GLY A 172 -1.66 -13.56 -8.35
CA GLY A 172 -0.24 -13.64 -8.61
C GLY A 172 0.19 -12.91 -9.88
N MET A 173 1.49 -12.59 -9.94
CA MET A 173 2.06 -11.77 -11.02
C MET A 173 1.99 -12.43 -12.40
N SER A 174 1.95 -13.77 -12.48
CA SER A 174 1.79 -14.53 -13.74
C SER A 174 0.47 -14.23 -14.46
N HIS A 175 -0.55 -13.80 -13.71
CA HIS A 175 -1.86 -13.46 -14.26
C HIS A 175 -1.98 -11.98 -14.67
N PHE A 176 -0.95 -11.18 -14.40
CA PHE A 176 -0.99 -9.76 -14.75
C PHE A 176 -0.73 -9.54 -16.25
N SER A 177 -1.58 -8.79 -16.87
CA SER A 177 -1.39 -8.24 -18.21
C SER A 177 -1.82 -6.78 -18.27
N ILE A 178 -1.16 -5.99 -19.10
CA ILE A 178 -1.55 -4.59 -19.35
C ILE A 178 -2.83 -4.61 -20.20
N LYS A 179 -3.95 -4.16 -19.64
CA LYS A 179 -5.21 -4.04 -20.38
C LYS A 179 -5.03 -3.13 -21.59
N ARG A 180 -5.77 -3.41 -22.67
CA ARG A 180 -5.66 -2.69 -23.95
C ARG A 180 -5.76 -1.17 -23.77
N ASP A 181 -6.69 -0.72 -22.96
CA ASP A 181 -6.97 0.72 -22.75
C ASP A 181 -5.87 1.46 -21.97
N TYR A 182 -4.94 0.73 -21.36
CA TYR A 182 -3.77 1.32 -20.70
C TYR A 182 -2.55 1.43 -21.60
N GLN A 183 -2.46 0.61 -22.65
CA GLN A 183 -1.28 0.50 -23.50
C GLN A 183 -0.77 1.85 -24.03
N PRO A 184 -1.61 2.80 -24.51
CA PRO A 184 -1.14 4.06 -25.07
C PRO A 184 -0.46 4.99 -24.05
N MET A 185 -0.78 4.85 -22.75
CA MET A 185 -0.29 5.71 -21.68
C MET A 185 0.67 5.00 -20.73
N TRP A 186 0.95 3.71 -20.98
CA TRP A 186 1.75 2.88 -20.08
C TRP A 186 3.22 3.23 -20.14
N ASP A 187 3.79 3.49 -18.96
CA ASP A 187 5.20 3.78 -18.79
C ASP A 187 5.69 3.15 -17.47
N TRP A 188 6.59 2.19 -17.57
CA TRP A 188 7.12 1.49 -16.40
C TRP A 188 7.88 2.39 -15.41
N ASN A 189 8.34 3.58 -15.83
CA ASN A 189 8.91 4.57 -14.91
C ASN A 189 7.84 5.22 -14.01
N ARG A 190 6.57 5.21 -14.45
CA ARG A 190 5.44 5.82 -13.75
C ARG A 190 4.47 4.80 -13.14
N VAL A 191 4.74 3.50 -13.34
CA VAL A 191 3.90 2.41 -12.83
C VAL A 191 4.71 1.47 -11.97
N LEU A 192 4.13 1.06 -10.84
CA LEU A 192 4.56 -0.07 -10.05
C LEU A 192 3.39 -1.04 -9.91
N VAL A 193 3.60 -2.30 -10.25
CA VAL A 193 2.64 -3.40 -10.01
C VAL A 193 3.20 -4.26 -8.89
N ILE A 194 2.39 -4.54 -7.87
CA ILE A 194 2.77 -5.41 -6.75
C ILE A 194 1.71 -6.47 -6.48
N SER A 195 2.15 -7.62 -5.99
CA SER A 195 1.29 -8.67 -5.46
C SER A 195 1.87 -9.26 -4.18
N GLN A 196 0.99 -9.62 -3.25
CA GLN A 196 1.31 -10.35 -2.02
C GLN A 196 1.07 -11.87 -2.15
N TYR A 197 0.69 -12.32 -3.33
CA TYR A 197 0.34 -13.70 -3.63
C TYR A 197 1.44 -14.38 -4.42
N PHE A 198 1.46 -15.72 -4.40
CA PHE A 198 2.37 -16.47 -5.25
C PHE A 198 2.08 -16.21 -6.73
N PRO A 199 3.09 -16.23 -7.60
CA PRO A 199 2.91 -15.89 -9.02
C PRO A 199 1.75 -16.61 -9.71
N GLU A 200 1.54 -17.89 -9.39
CA GLU A 200 0.49 -18.72 -9.99
C GLU A 200 -0.88 -18.66 -9.27
N ASP A 201 -0.98 -17.87 -8.21
CA ASP A 201 -2.21 -17.72 -7.46
C ASP A 201 -3.29 -17.01 -8.27
N LYS A 202 -4.39 -17.72 -8.52
CA LYS A 202 -5.53 -17.20 -9.28
C LYS A 202 -6.36 -16.21 -8.46
N TRP A 203 -7.07 -15.36 -9.15
CA TRP A 203 -8.03 -14.43 -8.55
C TRP A 203 -9.08 -15.17 -7.71
N MET A 204 -9.33 -14.65 -6.50
CA MET A 204 -10.39 -15.10 -5.60
C MET A 204 -11.00 -13.88 -4.88
N VAL A 205 -12.29 -13.96 -4.54
CA VAL A 205 -12.98 -12.89 -3.79
C VAL A 205 -12.26 -12.62 -2.45
N SER A 206 -11.91 -13.67 -1.72
CA SER A 206 -11.20 -13.56 -0.44
C SER A 206 -9.83 -12.86 -0.58
N ARG A 207 -9.11 -13.17 -1.64
CA ARG A 207 -7.83 -12.51 -1.95
C ARG A 207 -8.02 -11.04 -2.30
N ALA A 208 -9.06 -10.70 -3.06
CA ALA A 208 -9.38 -9.32 -3.39
C ALA A 208 -9.73 -8.50 -2.14
N MET A 209 -10.47 -9.08 -1.19
CA MET A 209 -10.79 -8.44 0.09
C MET A 209 -9.53 -8.25 0.94
N LEU A 210 -8.69 -9.28 1.05
CA LEU A 210 -7.46 -9.21 1.84
C LEU A 210 -6.44 -8.21 1.24
N ARG A 211 -6.33 -8.15 -0.09
CA ARG A 211 -5.49 -7.22 -0.83
C ARG A 211 -5.81 -5.76 -0.52
N ASN A 212 -7.08 -5.43 -0.20
CA ASN A 212 -7.47 -4.07 0.16
C ASN A 212 -6.68 -3.55 1.37
N GLN A 213 -6.32 -4.42 2.31
CA GLN A 213 -5.47 -4.04 3.43
C GLN A 213 -4.09 -3.56 2.98
N THR A 214 -3.54 -4.14 1.92
CA THR A 214 -2.27 -3.71 1.33
C THR A 214 -2.41 -2.34 0.67
N ILE A 215 -3.52 -2.05 -0.04
CA ILE A 215 -3.80 -0.71 -0.58
C ILE A 215 -3.87 0.31 0.55
N ILE A 216 -4.65 0.03 1.60
CA ILE A 216 -4.81 0.93 2.74
C ILE A 216 -3.47 1.15 3.46
N GLY A 217 -2.71 0.08 3.68
CA GLY A 217 -1.41 0.12 4.36
C GLY A 217 -0.37 0.94 3.62
N LEU A 218 -0.32 0.84 2.31
CA LEU A 218 0.60 1.62 1.46
C LEU A 218 0.23 3.09 1.37
N SER A 219 -1.04 3.44 1.57
CA SER A 219 -1.55 4.80 1.34
C SER A 219 -1.40 5.70 2.56
N ASP A 220 -1.17 6.98 2.37
CA ASP A 220 -1.16 7.99 3.45
C ASP A 220 -2.56 8.35 3.89
N ALA A 221 -3.50 8.40 2.95
CA ALA A 221 -4.94 8.51 3.17
C ALA A 221 -5.68 7.73 2.09
N MET A 222 -6.96 7.47 2.33
CA MET A 222 -7.85 6.77 1.40
C MET A 222 -8.98 7.68 0.91
N ILE A 223 -9.38 7.50 -0.35
CA ILE A 223 -10.63 8.02 -0.89
C ILE A 223 -11.47 6.83 -1.34
N VAL A 224 -12.67 6.67 -0.80
CA VAL A 224 -13.67 5.71 -1.29
C VAL A 224 -14.73 6.50 -2.04
N VAL A 225 -14.75 6.38 -3.37
CA VAL A 225 -15.59 7.23 -4.22
C VAL A 225 -17.06 6.81 -4.15
N GLU A 226 -17.35 5.57 -4.39
CA GLU A 226 -18.70 5.00 -4.26
C GLU A 226 -18.60 3.62 -3.61
N ALA A 227 -19.41 3.43 -2.59
CA ALA A 227 -19.57 2.16 -1.91
C ALA A 227 -21.05 1.86 -1.66
N GLY A 228 -21.48 0.64 -1.91
CA GLY A 228 -22.74 0.13 -1.37
C GLY A 228 -22.65 -0.02 0.14
N GLU A 229 -23.73 -0.40 0.80
CA GLU A 229 -23.77 -0.65 2.25
C GLU A 229 -22.99 -1.90 2.66
N THR A 230 -22.61 -2.72 1.70
CA THR A 230 -21.80 -3.93 1.86
C THR A 230 -20.81 -4.06 0.70
N GLY A 231 -19.88 -5.02 0.80
CA GLY A 231 -18.92 -5.34 -0.26
C GLY A 231 -17.57 -4.68 -0.10
N GLY A 232 -16.65 -4.97 -1.04
CA GLY A 232 -15.22 -4.69 -0.88
C GLY A 232 -14.85 -3.24 -0.69
N SER A 233 -15.56 -2.29 -1.33
CA SER A 233 -15.29 -0.86 -1.18
C SER A 233 -15.75 -0.32 0.16
N PHE A 234 -16.92 -0.78 0.64
CA PHE A 234 -17.43 -0.43 1.97
C PHE A 234 -16.53 -1.00 3.07
N ASP A 235 -16.14 -2.26 2.92
CA ASP A 235 -15.21 -2.92 3.85
C ASP A 235 -13.84 -2.21 3.90
N ALA A 236 -13.29 -1.80 2.75
CA ALA A 236 -12.05 -1.01 2.71
C ALA A 236 -12.21 0.33 3.45
N GLY A 237 -13.35 1.01 3.30
CA GLY A 237 -13.68 2.21 4.05
C GLY A 237 -13.73 1.96 5.56
N MET A 238 -14.45 0.94 5.99
CA MET A 238 -14.57 0.57 7.40
C MET A 238 -13.24 0.16 8.02
N GLN A 239 -12.43 -0.65 7.31
CA GLN A 239 -11.09 -1.01 7.77
C GLN A 239 -10.16 0.20 7.90
N SER A 240 -10.28 1.17 6.96
CA SER A 240 -9.53 2.43 7.06
C SER A 240 -9.87 3.17 8.36
N ILE A 241 -11.15 3.34 8.67
CA ILE A 241 -11.59 4.01 9.90
C ILE A 241 -11.12 3.25 11.16
N GLN A 242 -11.37 1.94 11.21
CA GLN A 242 -11.04 1.09 12.35
C GLN A 242 -9.55 1.08 12.69
N LYS A 243 -8.70 1.18 11.67
CA LYS A 243 -7.24 1.19 11.83
C LYS A 243 -6.64 2.61 11.85
N GLY A 244 -7.45 3.65 12.02
CA GLY A 244 -7.01 5.03 12.16
C GLY A 244 -6.42 5.63 10.87
N LYS A 245 -6.68 5.04 9.70
CA LYS A 245 -6.29 5.62 8.42
C LYS A 245 -7.28 6.72 8.06
N THR A 246 -6.80 7.89 7.69
CA THR A 246 -7.65 8.98 7.22
C THR A 246 -8.43 8.57 5.98
N LEU A 247 -9.75 8.66 6.05
CA LEU A 247 -10.66 8.30 4.96
C LEU A 247 -11.46 9.52 4.50
N PHE A 248 -11.55 9.69 3.20
CA PHE A 248 -12.39 10.67 2.52
C PHE A 248 -13.43 9.98 1.66
N VAL A 249 -14.66 10.54 1.62
CA VAL A 249 -15.78 9.95 0.90
C VAL A 249 -16.60 11.06 0.23
N PRO A 250 -16.90 11.01 -1.08
CA PRO A 250 -17.77 11.99 -1.71
C PRO A 250 -19.16 12.01 -1.08
N GLN A 251 -19.63 13.22 -0.76
CA GLN A 251 -20.98 13.46 -0.30
C GLN A 251 -21.85 13.87 -1.47
N TYR A 252 -22.86 13.05 -1.78
CA TYR A 252 -23.77 13.27 -2.88
C TYR A 252 -25.05 13.98 -2.42
N ALA A 253 -25.52 14.99 -3.15
CA ALA A 253 -26.84 15.58 -2.93
C ALA A 253 -27.97 14.61 -3.34
N GLN A 254 -27.77 13.91 -4.47
CA GLN A 254 -28.58 12.78 -4.90
C GLN A 254 -27.69 11.56 -4.93
N VAL A 255 -27.93 10.61 -4.03
CA VAL A 255 -27.09 9.44 -3.82
C VAL A 255 -27.37 8.42 -4.94
N PRO A 256 -26.36 8.07 -5.76
CA PRO A 256 -26.51 6.98 -6.72
C PRO A 256 -26.63 5.64 -6.00
N THR A 257 -27.23 4.65 -6.65
CA THR A 257 -27.41 3.29 -6.11
C THR A 257 -26.07 2.61 -5.74
N SER A 258 -24.99 2.97 -6.42
CA SER A 258 -23.63 2.49 -6.16
C SER A 258 -22.95 3.15 -4.94
N ALA A 259 -23.56 4.21 -4.36
CA ALA A 259 -22.98 5.01 -3.27
C ALA A 259 -23.83 5.03 -2.00
N THR A 260 -24.77 4.10 -1.82
CA THR A 260 -25.69 4.07 -0.66
C THR A 260 -24.94 3.98 0.67
N GLY A 261 -23.77 3.35 0.71
CA GLY A 261 -22.92 3.24 1.88
C GLY A 261 -22.06 4.46 2.19
N ASN A 262 -21.97 5.46 1.27
CA ASN A 262 -21.11 6.62 1.49
C ASN A 262 -21.50 7.42 2.74
N ASN A 263 -22.80 7.67 2.93
CA ASN A 263 -23.29 8.39 4.12
C ASN A 263 -23.00 7.62 5.41
N LEU A 264 -23.05 6.28 5.38
CA LEU A 264 -22.70 5.46 6.52
C LEU A 264 -21.20 5.57 6.88
N LEU A 265 -20.33 5.57 5.87
CA LEU A 265 -18.89 5.79 6.08
C LEU A 265 -18.61 7.18 6.68
N ILE A 266 -19.32 8.23 6.22
CA ILE A 266 -19.21 9.59 6.76
C ILE A 266 -19.66 9.59 8.23
N GLN A 267 -20.82 8.98 8.55
CA GLN A 267 -21.31 8.87 9.93
C GLN A 267 -20.34 8.09 10.85
N ARG A 268 -19.55 7.18 10.29
CA ARG A 268 -18.55 6.39 11.02
C ARG A 268 -17.19 7.09 11.14
N GLY A 269 -17.02 8.31 10.61
CA GLY A 269 -15.83 9.12 10.80
C GLY A 269 -15.02 9.42 9.54
N ALA A 270 -15.51 9.07 8.34
CA ALA A 270 -14.89 9.54 7.11
C ALA A 270 -15.14 11.05 6.91
N SER A 271 -14.15 11.76 6.39
CA SER A 271 -14.30 13.17 6.00
C SER A 271 -15.06 13.28 4.67
N PRO A 272 -16.11 14.13 4.57
CA PRO A 272 -16.86 14.29 3.34
C PRO A 272 -16.09 15.11 2.30
N ILE A 273 -15.99 14.62 1.08
CA ILE A 273 -15.58 15.42 -0.08
C ILE A 273 -16.84 16.09 -0.65
N LYS A 274 -16.89 17.43 -0.59
CA LYS A 274 -17.96 18.24 -1.17
C LYS A 274 -17.50 18.86 -2.49
N MET A 275 -18.43 19.03 -3.43
CA MET A 275 -18.16 19.76 -4.66
C MET A 275 -18.23 21.27 -4.40
N ARG A 276 -17.24 22.03 -4.90
CA ARG A 276 -17.26 23.48 -4.86
C ARG A 276 -18.36 24.01 -5.79
N ARG A 277 -19.19 24.93 -5.29
CA ARG A 277 -20.34 25.45 -6.06
C ARG A 277 -19.93 26.14 -7.36
N GLU A 278 -18.86 26.94 -7.28
CA GLU A 278 -18.38 27.75 -8.42
C GLU A 278 -17.73 26.93 -9.53
N THR A 279 -16.85 25.99 -9.15
CA THR A 279 -16.02 25.25 -10.10
C THR A 279 -16.56 23.86 -10.41
N GLN A 280 -17.52 23.36 -9.66
CA GLN A 280 -18.03 21.99 -9.69
C GLN A 280 -16.92 20.94 -9.49
N ARG A 281 -15.79 21.34 -8.90
CA ARG A 281 -14.67 20.46 -8.57
C ARG A 281 -14.70 19.97 -7.13
N ALA A 282 -14.15 18.80 -6.90
CA ALA A 282 -14.01 18.23 -5.55
C ALA A 282 -13.15 19.14 -4.66
N ASN A 283 -13.62 19.41 -3.44
CA ASN A 283 -12.84 20.16 -2.47
C ASN A 283 -11.92 19.21 -1.68
N LEU A 284 -10.64 19.17 -2.03
CA LEU A 284 -9.62 18.36 -1.38
C LEU A 284 -8.78 19.14 -0.35
N GLN A 285 -9.20 20.36 0.02
CA GLN A 285 -8.43 21.21 0.94
C GLN A 285 -8.13 20.49 2.27
N GLU A 286 -9.13 19.88 2.89
CA GLU A 286 -8.96 19.14 4.15
C GLU A 286 -7.99 17.95 4.00
N LEU A 287 -7.99 17.29 2.84
CA LEU A 287 -7.03 16.22 2.56
C LEU A 287 -5.60 16.77 2.59
N TYR A 288 -5.34 17.84 1.87
CA TYR A 288 -4.00 18.46 1.81
C TYR A 288 -3.53 18.95 3.18
N GLU A 289 -4.42 19.56 3.97
CA GLU A 289 -4.10 20.01 5.33
C GLU A 289 -3.71 18.84 6.25
N LYS A 290 -4.48 17.73 6.20
CA LYS A 290 -4.17 16.54 6.98
C LYS A 290 -2.84 15.89 6.54
N MET A 291 -2.57 15.85 5.23
CA MET A 291 -1.31 15.31 4.72
C MET A 291 -0.11 16.18 5.09
N ASN A 292 -0.25 17.50 5.05
CA ASN A 292 0.81 18.42 5.46
C ASN A 292 1.11 18.33 6.96
N LYS A 293 0.09 18.23 7.81
CA LYS A 293 0.27 17.99 9.26
C LYS A 293 1.01 16.68 9.53
N LYS A 294 0.67 15.61 8.82
CA LYS A 294 1.35 14.31 8.95
C LYS A 294 2.83 14.41 8.58
N LYS A 295 3.17 15.12 7.48
CA LYS A 295 4.57 15.40 7.10
C LYS A 295 5.31 16.18 8.19
N GLN A 296 4.73 17.25 8.72
CA GLN A 296 5.36 18.05 9.79
C GLN A 296 5.62 17.23 11.05
N THR A 297 4.66 16.43 11.50
CA THR A 297 4.84 15.54 12.66
C THR A 297 5.93 14.50 12.42
N TYR A 298 6.02 13.95 11.21
CA TYR A 298 7.08 13.03 10.84
C TYR A 298 8.46 13.72 10.92
N TYR A 299 8.60 14.91 10.32
CA TYR A 299 9.85 15.67 10.37
C TYR A 299 10.23 16.10 11.79
N SER A 300 9.28 16.57 12.61
CA SER A 300 9.55 16.94 14.00
C SER A 300 10.01 15.77 14.87
N ASN A 301 9.46 14.57 14.65
CA ASN A 301 9.81 13.37 15.43
C ASN A 301 11.15 12.73 15.01
N TYR A 302 11.57 12.91 13.76
CA TYR A 302 12.79 12.27 13.21
C TYR A 302 13.92 13.24 12.90
N TYR A 303 13.66 14.56 12.86
CA TYR A 303 14.62 15.63 12.60
C TYR A 303 14.51 16.73 13.65
N THR A 304 14.46 16.38 14.93
CA THR A 304 14.79 17.35 15.98
C THR A 304 16.26 17.67 15.78
N PRO A 305 16.68 18.94 15.54
CA PRO A 305 18.08 19.27 15.40
C PRO A 305 18.80 18.86 16.68
N LEU A 306 19.88 18.10 16.56
CA LEU A 306 20.80 17.77 17.67
C LEU A 306 21.47 19.01 18.29
N PHE A 307 21.07 20.21 17.87
CA PHE A 307 21.60 21.53 18.28
C PHE A 307 20.51 22.49 18.78
N ALA A 308 19.57 22.00 19.57
CA ALA A 308 18.78 22.86 20.45
C ALA A 308 19.31 22.75 21.88
N SER A 309 20.62 22.84 22.05
CA SER A 309 21.24 23.06 23.36
C SER A 309 21.43 24.55 23.55
N SER A 310 20.54 25.15 24.33
CA SER A 310 20.77 26.27 25.25
C SER A 310 21.96 27.21 24.90
N VAL A 311 21.69 28.27 24.17
CA VAL A 311 22.44 29.50 24.36
C VAL A 311 21.76 30.19 25.54
N HIS A 312 22.30 29.98 26.74
CA HIS A 312 22.11 30.92 27.84
C HIS A 312 22.87 32.20 27.45
N GLU A 313 22.16 33.26 27.17
CA GLU A 313 22.69 34.60 27.18
C GLU A 313 23.03 34.95 28.63
N ASP A 314 24.32 34.80 29.02
CA ASP A 314 24.87 35.43 30.21
C ASP A 314 24.91 36.93 29.91
N GLU A 315 24.07 37.68 30.60
CA GLU A 315 24.13 39.16 30.70
C GLU A 315 25.48 39.57 31.30
N LEU A 316 26.37 40.02 30.44
CA LEU A 316 27.53 40.77 30.90
C LEU A 316 27.13 42.21 31.27
N SER A 317 26.83 42.40 32.55
CA SER A 317 26.71 43.73 33.14
C SER A 317 28.09 44.41 33.14
N TYR A 318 28.28 45.35 32.26
CA TYR A 318 29.39 46.31 32.44
C TYR A 318 28.92 47.47 33.37
N GLY A 319 29.41 47.41 34.60
CA GLY A 319 29.32 48.50 35.55
C GLY A 319 30.12 49.73 35.10
N LYS A 320 29.51 50.87 35.21
CA LYS A 320 30.15 52.21 35.12
C LYS A 320 31.16 52.40 36.27
N LYS A 321 32.35 52.82 35.91
CA LYS A 321 33.06 53.95 36.55
C LYS A 321 33.96 54.61 35.51
#